data_1827e26f012ab5a2e7c3c2f7537291c5
#
_entry.id   1827e26f012ab5a2e7c3c2f7537291c5
#
_cell.length_a   1.000
_cell.length_b   1.000
_cell.length_c   1.000
_cell.angle_alpha   90.00
_cell.angle_beta   90.00
_cell.angle_gamma   90.00
#
_symmetry.space_group_name_H-M   'P 1'
#
loop_
_entity.id
_entity.type
_entity.pdbx_description
1 polymer ?
#
loop_
_entity_poly.entity_id
_entity_poly.type
_entity_poly.pdbx_seq_one_letter_code
_entity_poly.pdbx_strand_id
1 'polypeptide(L)'
;MLKKKNFYINGSWVAPKIPNDIEVINPATEKSCAVISLASKEDVNDAVLSAKEAFKTWGFSTKQDRVALLETFYTLYKKRWNDITDAIIQ
;
A
#
# COMPACT_ATOMS: atom_id res chain seq x y z
N MET A 1 -5.20 -4.88 -18.62
CA MET A 1 -4.71 -3.69 -17.88
C MET A 1 -5.13 -3.78 -16.42
N LEU A 2 -4.18 -3.59 -15.51
CA LEU A 2 -4.48 -3.59 -14.08
C LEU A 2 -5.12 -2.26 -13.68
N LYS A 3 -6.16 -2.35 -12.84
CA LYS A 3 -6.83 -1.16 -12.28
C LYS A 3 -6.70 -1.22 -10.77
N LYS A 4 -5.78 -0.43 -10.20
CA LYS A 4 -5.48 -0.39 -8.77
C LYS A 4 -5.73 1.02 -8.24
N LYS A 5 -6.99 1.40 -8.14
CA LYS A 5 -7.42 2.77 -7.82
C LYS A 5 -7.71 3.01 -6.34
N ASN A 6 -7.84 1.95 -5.54
CA ASN A 6 -8.17 2.07 -4.13
C ASN A 6 -6.93 2.24 -3.27
N PHE A 7 -7.10 2.89 -2.12
CA PHE A 7 -6.07 3.07 -1.10
C PHE A 7 -6.31 2.13 0.07
N TYR A 8 -5.24 1.65 0.68
CA TYR A 8 -5.32 0.86 1.89
C TYR A 8 -5.11 1.78 3.09
N ILE A 9 -6.20 2.11 3.78
CA ILE A 9 -6.20 3.06 4.90
C ILE A 9 -6.99 2.44 6.05
N ASN A 10 -6.42 2.47 7.24
CA ASN A 10 -7.05 1.99 8.46
C ASN A 10 -7.57 0.55 8.37
N GLY A 11 -6.76 -0.33 7.76
CA GLY A 11 -7.07 -1.75 7.66
C GLY A 11 -8.07 -2.13 6.59
N SER A 12 -8.45 -1.22 5.71
CA SER A 12 -9.43 -1.48 4.65
C SER A 12 -9.03 -0.84 3.34
N TRP A 13 -9.48 -1.42 2.24
CA TRP A 13 -9.37 -0.81 0.93
C TRP A 13 -10.51 0.20 0.76
N VAL A 14 -10.16 1.44 0.47
CA VAL A 14 -11.12 2.54 0.32
C VAL A 14 -10.96 3.23 -1.03
N ALA A 15 -12.08 3.66 -1.59
CA ALA A 15 -12.05 4.43 -2.83
C ALA A 15 -11.54 5.85 -2.58
N PRO A 16 -10.89 6.48 -3.58
CA PRO A 16 -10.54 7.90 -3.49
C PRO A 16 -11.77 8.77 -3.24
N LYS A 17 -11.64 9.79 -2.40
CA LYS A 17 -12.72 10.77 -2.19
C LYS A 17 -13.04 11.52 -3.47
N ILE A 18 -11.99 11.88 -4.21
CA ILE A 18 -12.09 12.54 -5.52
C ILE A 18 -11.32 11.68 -6.51
N PRO A 19 -12.01 10.97 -7.43
CA PRO A 19 -11.33 10.17 -8.44
C PRO A 19 -10.40 11.04 -9.30
N ASN A 20 -9.15 10.60 -9.44
CA ASN A 20 -8.16 11.29 -10.25
C ASN A 20 -7.21 10.25 -10.85
N ASP A 21 -7.71 9.55 -11.86
CA ASP A 21 -7.00 8.43 -12.46
C ASP A 21 -5.80 8.91 -13.27
N ILE A 22 -4.71 8.16 -13.17
CA ILE A 22 -3.56 8.33 -14.05
C ILE A 22 -3.15 6.97 -14.61
N GLU A 23 -2.60 7.00 -15.81
CA GLU A 23 -2.07 5.79 -16.43
C GLU A 23 -0.62 5.56 -16.03
N VAL A 24 -0.29 4.29 -15.79
CA VAL A 24 1.08 3.86 -15.58
C VAL A 24 1.61 3.33 -16.91
N ILE A 25 2.68 3.91 -17.38
CA ILE A 25 3.25 3.59 -18.70
C ILE A 25 4.39 2.58 -18.54
N ASN A 26 4.31 1.51 -19.30
CA ASN A 26 5.42 0.55 -19.39
C ASN A 26 6.52 1.15 -20.28
N PRO A 27 7.70 1.43 -19.73
CA PRO A 27 8.75 2.10 -20.51
C PRO A 27 9.31 1.25 -21.66
N ALA A 28 9.17 -0.05 -21.58
CA ALA A 28 9.64 -0.95 -22.66
C ALA A 28 8.73 -0.90 -23.89
N THR A 29 7.42 -0.82 -23.68
CA THR A 29 6.42 -0.82 -24.76
C THR A 29 5.87 0.57 -25.06
N GLU A 30 6.10 1.54 -24.16
CA GLU A 30 5.54 2.90 -24.20
C GLU A 30 4.01 2.94 -24.19
N LYS A 31 3.40 1.85 -23.70
CA LYS A 31 1.94 1.72 -23.63
C LYS A 31 1.49 1.66 -22.17
N SER A 32 0.24 2.07 -21.93
CA SER A 32 -0.38 1.96 -20.62
C SER A 32 -0.49 0.51 -20.19
N CYS A 33 -0.01 0.18 -18.98
CA CYS A 33 -0.10 -1.17 -18.41
C CYS A 33 -0.96 -1.22 -17.16
N ALA A 34 -1.27 -0.09 -16.55
CA ALA A 34 -2.10 -0.03 -15.35
C ALA A 34 -2.72 1.35 -15.20
N VAL A 35 -3.74 1.43 -14.36
CA VAL A 35 -4.36 2.69 -13.95
C VAL A 35 -4.38 2.73 -12.43
N ILE A 36 -3.92 3.85 -11.87
CA ILE A 36 -3.99 4.13 -10.44
C ILE A 36 -4.73 5.46 -10.24
N SER A 37 -5.00 5.82 -8.99
CA SER A 37 -5.56 7.13 -8.68
C SER A 37 -4.58 7.95 -7.84
N LEU A 38 -4.54 9.25 -8.11
CA LEU A 38 -3.87 10.18 -7.22
C LEU A 38 -4.76 10.45 -6.00
N ALA A 39 -4.13 10.67 -4.85
CA ALA A 39 -4.84 10.99 -3.62
C ALA A 39 -5.19 12.47 -3.56
N SER A 40 -6.39 12.76 -3.02
CA SER A 40 -6.77 14.12 -2.66
C SER A 40 -6.18 14.47 -1.29
N LYS A 41 -6.27 15.76 -0.94
CA LYS A 41 -5.87 16.23 0.38
C LYS A 41 -6.63 15.52 1.50
N GLU A 42 -7.92 15.25 1.30
CA GLU A 42 -8.74 14.52 2.27
C GLU A 42 -8.27 13.09 2.47
N ASP A 43 -7.90 12.39 1.40
CA ASP A 43 -7.36 11.04 1.48
C ASP A 43 -6.08 11.00 2.30
N VAL A 44 -5.18 11.95 2.07
CA VAL A 44 -3.93 12.09 2.83
C VAL A 44 -4.22 12.38 4.30
N ASN A 45 -5.16 13.28 4.59
CA ASN A 45 -5.54 13.60 5.96
C ASN A 45 -6.11 12.36 6.68
N ASP A 46 -6.95 11.58 6.03
CA ASP A 46 -7.51 10.36 6.61
C ASP A 46 -6.40 9.34 6.93
N ALA A 47 -5.46 9.18 6.03
CA ALA A 47 -4.31 8.28 6.24
C ALA A 47 -3.46 8.74 7.42
N VAL A 48 -3.16 10.02 7.52
CA VAL A 48 -2.38 10.60 8.62
C VAL A 48 -3.11 10.45 9.95
N LEU A 49 -4.41 10.73 10.00
CA LEU A 49 -5.22 10.57 11.22
C LEU A 49 -5.24 9.11 11.68
N SER A 50 -5.39 8.18 10.76
CA SER A 50 -5.34 6.74 11.07
C SER A 50 -3.99 6.34 11.66
N ALA A 51 -2.89 6.82 11.08
CA ALA A 51 -1.55 6.55 11.58
C ALA A 51 -1.33 7.15 12.98
N LYS A 52 -1.79 8.37 13.21
CA LYS A 52 -1.69 9.02 14.54
C LYS A 52 -2.48 8.26 15.60
N GLU A 53 -3.65 7.78 15.25
CA GLU A 53 -4.47 6.98 16.17
C GLU A 53 -3.78 5.66 16.53
N ALA A 54 -3.22 4.97 15.53
CA ALA A 54 -2.47 3.73 15.75
C ALA A 54 -1.22 3.95 16.59
N PHE A 55 -0.57 5.10 16.47
CA PHE A 55 0.61 5.45 17.25
C PHE A 55 0.34 5.53 18.76
N LYS A 56 -0.87 5.86 19.18
CA LYS A 56 -1.23 5.95 20.60
C LYS A 56 -0.99 4.65 21.35
N THR A 57 -1.13 3.51 20.68
CA THR A 57 -0.85 2.19 21.26
C THR A 57 0.45 1.60 20.73
N TRP A 58 0.65 1.59 19.42
CA TRP A 58 1.83 0.99 18.80
C TRP A 58 3.13 1.72 19.15
N GLY A 59 3.07 3.04 19.36
CA GLY A 59 4.22 3.83 19.74
C GLY A 59 4.83 3.41 21.08
N PHE A 60 4.06 2.72 21.94
CA PHE A 60 4.50 2.20 23.23
C PHE A 60 4.68 0.68 23.22
N SER A 61 4.70 0.06 22.06
CA SER A 61 4.93 -1.37 21.92
C SER A 61 6.34 -1.75 22.41
N THR A 62 6.51 -2.99 22.89
CA THR A 62 7.81 -3.48 23.32
C THR A 62 8.68 -3.83 22.12
N LYS A 63 9.99 -3.93 22.36
CA LYS A 63 10.92 -4.42 21.34
C LYS A 63 10.53 -5.79 20.85
N GLN A 64 10.10 -6.68 21.77
CA GLN A 64 9.67 -8.04 21.46
C GLN A 64 8.47 -8.05 20.53
N ASP A 65 7.49 -7.17 20.75
CA ASP A 65 6.30 -7.06 19.89
C ASP A 65 6.70 -6.67 18.46
N ARG A 66 7.61 -5.70 18.33
CA ARG A 66 8.06 -5.24 17.02
C ARG A 66 8.88 -6.30 16.29
N VAL A 67 9.76 -7.01 17.03
CA VAL A 67 10.53 -8.11 16.45
C VAL A 67 9.60 -9.24 15.99
N ALA A 68 8.60 -9.60 16.80
CA ALA A 68 7.63 -10.63 16.42
C ALA A 68 6.87 -10.27 15.15
N LEU A 69 6.46 -9.01 15.00
CA LEU A 69 5.80 -8.52 13.79
C LEU A 69 6.70 -8.66 12.57
N LEU A 70 7.95 -8.25 12.67
CA LEU A 70 8.91 -8.32 11.56
C LEU A 70 9.26 -9.76 11.21
N GLU A 71 9.34 -10.67 12.18
CA GLU A 71 9.56 -12.10 11.93
C GLU A 71 8.38 -12.72 11.17
N THR A 72 7.15 -12.37 11.55
CA THR A 72 5.95 -12.81 10.83
C THR A 72 5.95 -12.27 9.41
N PHE A 73 6.26 -10.98 9.25
CA PHE A 73 6.37 -10.33 7.94
C PHE A 73 7.40 -11.07 7.06
N TYR A 74 8.56 -11.36 7.61
CA TYR A 74 9.63 -12.06 6.89
C TYR A 74 9.20 -13.46 6.41
N THR A 75 8.51 -14.21 7.27
CA THR A 75 7.98 -15.52 6.92
C THR A 75 6.97 -15.45 5.79
N LEU A 76 6.05 -14.49 5.85
CA LEU A 76 5.04 -14.27 4.81
C LEU A 76 5.69 -13.78 3.51
N TYR A 77 6.69 -12.94 3.59
CA TYR A 77 7.45 -12.46 2.44
C TYR A 77 8.10 -13.62 1.69
N LYS A 78 8.72 -14.55 2.42
CA LYS A 78 9.34 -15.72 1.81
C LYS A 78 8.33 -16.63 1.11
N LYS A 79 7.13 -16.77 1.68
CA LYS A 79 6.06 -17.56 1.05
C LYS A 79 5.57 -16.92 -0.25
N ARG A 80 5.62 -15.61 -0.34
CA ARG A 80 5.14 -14.85 -1.49
C ARG A 80 6.27 -14.31 -2.36
N TRP A 81 7.44 -14.87 -2.24
CA TRP A 81 8.63 -14.43 -2.95
C TRP A 81 8.39 -14.35 -4.47
N ASN A 82 7.80 -15.39 -5.05
CA ASN A 82 7.53 -15.44 -6.48
C ASN A 82 6.52 -14.38 -6.92
N ASP A 83 5.48 -14.14 -6.12
CA ASP A 83 4.48 -13.12 -6.41
C ASP A 83 5.12 -11.72 -6.49
N ILE A 84 6.02 -11.44 -5.56
CA ILE A 84 6.72 -10.15 -5.49
C ILE A 84 7.69 -10.01 -6.65
N THR A 85 8.42 -11.07 -6.98
CA THR A 85 9.32 -11.10 -8.14
C THR A 85 8.55 -10.84 -9.43
N ASP A 86 7.42 -11.49 -9.62
CA ASP A 86 6.59 -11.31 -10.81
C ASP A 86 6.06 -9.87 -10.91
N ALA A 87 5.66 -9.28 -9.79
CA ALA A 87 5.20 -7.89 -9.76
C ALA A 87 6.30 -6.90 -10.16
N ILE A 88 7.53 -7.15 -9.75
CA ILE A 88 8.68 -6.30 -10.11
C ILE A 88 9.03 -6.43 -11.59
N ILE A 89 8.94 -7.62 -12.15
CA ILE A 89 9.26 -7.89 -13.56
C ILE A 89 8.25 -7.25 -14.51
N GLN A 90 7.00 -7.20 -14.12
CA GLN A 90 5.97 -6.52 -14.91
C GLN A 90 6.27 -5.04 -15.10
#